data_983f79ebb3d6d0c10e58ce65bf2bbce0
#
_entry.id   983f79ebb3d6d0c10e58ce65bf2bbce0
#
_cell.length_a   1.000
_cell.length_b   1.000
_cell.length_c   1.000
_cell.angle_alpha   90.00
_cell.angle_beta   90.00
_cell.angle_gamma   90.00
#
_symmetry.space_group_name_H-M   'P 1'
#
loop_
_entity.id
_entity.type
_entity.pdbx_description
1 polymer ?
#
loop_
_entity_poly.entity_id
_entity_poly.type
_entity_poly.pdbx_seq_one_letter_code
_entity_poly.pdbx_strand_id
1 'polypeptide(L)'
;ESARAKAFAAPRSDLKLGCNFARYTSDASRYAKFFAQAFDFATIPFYPRTTVPEKDCYDYSYVDHALSFLLDKGITPKGHPLWFGHQDVNPKWLFGLPYPELRREAANIARHHVSTYRDTIQYWDAMNEAHDWANCFELTQEQLIDLTRATTDALREGNDKAVSIVNVCLPFAEYVAGRYNCYGALPEHLRSPLSYFKAIIEAGIDFDVVGIQLYFPGRDLVAVDLLLNAFAALGKPIHITEMGVNGGFRQKGNAGSSWSQMAMSEGTWHGGWNEHTQADWLEQFYTIAASRKEIQALTWWDFIEPSFSGNGAMLYENENPRESYFRLLALKNRIIRKA
;
A
#
# COMPACT_ATOMS: atom_id res chain seq x y z
N GLU A 1 26.20 5.75 2.14
CA GLU A 1 26.80 6.27 3.42
C GLU A 1 26.14 7.57 3.87
N SER A 2 25.87 8.52 2.97
CA SER A 2 25.22 9.81 3.32
C SER A 2 23.85 9.63 3.95
N ALA A 3 22.98 8.76 3.39
CA ALA A 3 21.65 8.47 3.94
C ALA A 3 21.74 7.83 5.34
N ARG A 4 22.68 6.90 5.52
CA ARG A 4 22.93 6.24 6.81
C ARG A 4 23.38 7.24 7.87
N ALA A 5 24.31 8.14 7.54
CA ALA A 5 24.76 9.18 8.45
C ALA A 5 23.59 10.10 8.87
N LYS A 6 22.75 10.53 7.92
CA LYS A 6 21.58 11.37 8.21
C LYS A 6 20.54 10.66 9.09
N ALA A 7 20.14 9.44 8.72
CA ALA A 7 19.10 8.69 9.42
C ALA A 7 19.49 8.38 10.88
N PHE A 8 20.77 8.04 11.12
CA PHE A 8 21.24 7.67 12.46
C PHE A 8 21.64 8.85 13.33
N ALA A 9 22.03 9.98 12.74
CA ALA A 9 22.34 11.20 13.48
C ALA A 9 21.07 11.89 14.01
N ALA A 10 19.93 11.73 13.34
CA ALA A 10 18.68 12.36 13.69
C ALA A 10 17.50 11.37 13.59
N PRO A 11 17.34 10.44 14.56
CA PRO A 11 16.21 9.53 14.60
C PRO A 11 14.88 10.30 14.59
N ARG A 12 13.90 9.79 13.86
CA ARG A 12 12.62 10.47 13.58
C ARG A 12 11.53 10.01 14.53
N SER A 13 10.73 10.94 15.04
CA SER A 13 9.50 10.66 15.81
C SER A 13 8.25 10.65 14.93
N ASP A 14 8.34 11.19 13.71
CA ASP A 14 7.24 11.36 12.77
C ASP A 14 7.15 10.25 11.69
N LEU A 15 8.16 9.36 11.60
CA LEU A 15 8.17 8.25 10.64
C LEU A 15 7.43 7.04 11.22
N LYS A 16 6.38 6.61 10.55
CA LYS A 16 5.60 5.42 10.91
C LYS A 16 6.16 4.17 10.23
N LEU A 17 6.28 3.08 11.00
CA LEU A 17 6.62 1.76 10.47
C LEU A 17 5.39 0.87 10.51
N GLY A 18 4.95 0.40 9.35
CA GLY A 18 3.70 -0.33 9.21
C GLY A 18 3.81 -1.66 8.49
N CYS A 19 2.72 -2.41 8.58
CA CYS A 19 2.50 -3.61 7.78
C CYS A 19 1.01 -3.82 7.50
N ASN A 20 0.70 -4.64 6.48
CA ASN A 20 -0.66 -5.09 6.22
C ASN A 20 -1.13 -6.02 7.35
N PHE A 21 -2.33 -5.78 7.85
CA PHE A 21 -2.92 -6.50 8.99
C PHE A 21 -4.05 -7.47 8.58
N ALA A 22 -4.13 -7.84 7.31
CA ALA A 22 -5.23 -8.65 6.76
C ALA A 22 -5.27 -10.12 7.23
N ARG A 23 -4.26 -10.60 7.95
CA ARG A 23 -4.17 -11.99 8.41
C ARG A 23 -4.21 -12.16 9.92
N TYR A 24 -4.64 -11.15 10.61
CA TYR A 24 -4.85 -11.22 12.05
C TYR A 24 -6.03 -12.14 12.39
N THR A 25 -5.86 -13.01 13.37
CA THR A 25 -6.88 -13.98 13.80
C THR A 25 -7.20 -13.91 15.28
N SER A 26 -6.22 -13.66 16.14
CA SER A 26 -6.43 -13.54 17.58
C SER A 26 -5.25 -12.89 18.30
N ASP A 27 -5.55 -12.28 19.44
CA ASP A 27 -4.56 -11.64 20.34
C ASP A 27 -3.53 -12.62 20.90
N ALA A 28 -3.90 -13.88 21.04
CA ALA A 28 -3.03 -14.93 21.57
C ALA A 28 -2.01 -15.47 20.55
N SER A 29 -2.15 -15.10 19.28
CA SER A 29 -1.26 -15.57 18.22
C SER A 29 0.15 -14.97 18.35
N ARG A 30 1.15 -15.71 17.88
CA ARG A 30 2.51 -15.17 17.77
C ARG A 30 2.58 -14.04 16.73
N TYR A 31 1.71 -14.12 15.70
CA TYR A 31 1.50 -13.05 14.74
C TYR A 31 1.20 -11.71 15.44
N ALA A 32 0.18 -11.67 16.29
CA ALA A 32 -0.22 -10.48 17.04
C ALA A 32 0.92 -9.92 17.90
N LYS A 33 1.61 -10.80 18.64
CA LYS A 33 2.75 -10.42 19.47
C LYS A 33 3.88 -9.79 18.65
N PHE A 34 4.29 -10.44 17.56
CA PHE A 34 5.39 -9.95 16.74
C PHE A 34 5.01 -8.69 15.97
N PHE A 35 3.75 -8.58 15.53
CA PHE A 35 3.25 -7.37 14.89
C PHE A 35 3.37 -6.16 15.81
N ALA A 36 2.86 -6.25 17.02
CA ALA A 36 2.89 -5.16 18.01
C ALA A 36 4.32 -4.76 18.44
N GLN A 37 5.29 -5.65 18.35
CA GLN A 37 6.71 -5.31 18.61
C GLN A 37 7.34 -4.51 17.46
N ALA A 38 6.99 -4.86 16.21
CA ALA A 38 7.64 -4.31 15.02
C ALA A 38 7.00 -3.00 14.55
N PHE A 39 5.67 -2.89 14.62
CA PHE A 39 4.94 -1.85 13.91
C PHE A 39 4.15 -0.93 14.86
N ASP A 40 4.00 0.33 14.43
CA ASP A 40 3.18 1.37 15.06
C ASP A 40 2.10 1.89 14.10
N PHE A 41 2.01 1.29 12.90
CA PHE A 41 1.07 1.60 11.86
C PHE A 41 0.56 0.32 11.19
N ALA A 42 -0.73 0.22 10.87
CA ALA A 42 -1.31 -0.99 10.32
C ALA A 42 -2.31 -0.69 9.21
N THR A 43 -2.17 -1.37 8.07
CA THR A 43 -3.13 -1.28 6.97
C THR A 43 -4.20 -2.34 7.13
N ILE A 44 -5.47 -1.91 7.29
CA ILE A 44 -6.65 -2.78 7.42
C ILE A 44 -7.40 -2.82 6.09
N PRO A 45 -7.77 -4.01 5.58
CA PRO A 45 -8.51 -4.14 4.32
C PRO A 45 -9.95 -3.67 4.45
N PHE A 46 -10.37 -2.81 3.51
CA PHE A 46 -11.74 -2.31 3.33
C PHE A 46 -12.28 -2.64 1.93
N TYR A 47 -11.85 -3.75 1.36
CA TYR A 47 -12.29 -4.15 0.03
C TYR A 47 -13.81 -4.30 -0.05
N PRO A 48 -14.50 -3.62 -0.99
CA PRO A 48 -15.96 -3.65 -1.07
C PRO A 48 -16.56 -5.05 -1.20
N ARG A 49 -15.83 -6.01 -1.78
CA ARG A 49 -16.26 -7.41 -1.86
C ARG A 49 -16.54 -8.04 -0.49
N THR A 50 -15.82 -7.60 0.54
CA THR A 50 -15.96 -8.11 1.92
C THR A 50 -16.75 -7.15 2.79
N THR A 51 -16.55 -5.85 2.64
CA THR A 51 -17.18 -4.85 3.51
C THR A 51 -18.57 -4.43 3.03
N VAL A 52 -18.91 -4.62 1.74
CA VAL A 52 -20.21 -4.29 1.13
C VAL A 52 -20.63 -5.40 0.14
N PRO A 53 -20.76 -6.66 0.61
CA PRO A 53 -21.01 -7.81 -0.28
C PRO A 53 -22.29 -7.70 -1.09
N GLU A 54 -23.31 -7.04 -0.53
CA GLU A 54 -24.56 -6.70 -1.18
C GLU A 54 -24.79 -5.18 -1.05
N LYS A 55 -25.54 -4.60 -1.98
CA LYS A 55 -25.82 -3.16 -1.97
C LYS A 55 -26.48 -2.76 -0.66
N ASP A 56 -25.96 -1.69 -0.05
CA ASP A 56 -26.41 -1.13 1.23
C ASP A 56 -26.26 -2.07 2.45
N CYS A 57 -25.59 -3.23 2.29
CA CYS A 57 -25.30 -4.17 3.36
C CYS A 57 -23.80 -4.12 3.72
N TYR A 58 -23.50 -3.66 4.92
CA TYR A 58 -22.12 -3.49 5.39
C TYR A 58 -21.74 -4.57 6.40
N ASP A 59 -20.59 -5.21 6.20
CA ASP A 59 -19.97 -6.16 7.13
C ASP A 59 -18.60 -5.68 7.57
N TYR A 60 -18.50 -5.31 8.82
CA TYR A 60 -17.27 -4.83 9.43
C TYR A 60 -16.68 -5.80 10.48
N SER A 61 -17.18 -7.03 10.52
CA SER A 61 -16.79 -8.01 11.55
C SER A 61 -15.27 -8.18 11.66
N TYR A 62 -14.57 -8.27 10.53
CA TYR A 62 -13.11 -8.34 10.53
C TYR A 62 -12.46 -7.02 10.96
N VAL A 63 -12.97 -5.91 10.45
CA VAL A 63 -12.44 -4.57 10.73
C VAL A 63 -12.52 -4.26 12.22
N ASP A 64 -13.67 -4.49 12.84
CA ASP A 64 -13.91 -4.23 14.27
C ASP A 64 -13.01 -5.10 15.14
N HIS A 65 -12.86 -6.39 14.78
CA HIS A 65 -11.97 -7.30 15.47
C HIS A 65 -10.49 -6.83 15.39
N ALA A 66 -10.03 -6.45 14.19
CA ALA A 66 -8.69 -5.96 13.97
C ALA A 66 -8.44 -4.63 14.71
N LEU A 67 -9.39 -3.70 14.66
CA LEU A 67 -9.29 -2.40 15.32
C LEU A 67 -9.20 -2.53 16.85
N SER A 68 -9.97 -3.42 17.45
CA SER A 68 -9.90 -3.65 18.91
C SER A 68 -8.49 -3.93 19.36
N PHE A 69 -7.78 -4.83 18.66
CA PHE A 69 -6.38 -5.14 18.98
C PHE A 69 -5.44 -3.97 18.73
N LEU A 70 -5.56 -3.33 17.56
CA LEU A 70 -4.63 -2.25 17.17
C LEU A 70 -4.72 -1.07 18.14
N LEU A 71 -5.93 -0.68 18.53
CA LEU A 71 -6.16 0.43 19.48
C LEU A 71 -5.65 0.07 20.89
N ASP A 72 -5.86 -1.18 21.36
CA ASP A 72 -5.29 -1.65 22.64
C ASP A 72 -3.76 -1.58 22.67
N LYS A 73 -3.11 -1.81 21.51
CA LYS A 73 -1.65 -1.74 21.39
C LYS A 73 -1.11 -0.35 21.01
N GLY A 74 -1.97 0.65 20.85
CA GLY A 74 -1.57 1.99 20.44
C GLY A 74 -1.02 2.06 19.00
N ILE A 75 -1.43 1.11 18.14
CA ILE A 75 -1.02 1.04 16.73
C ILE A 75 -2.01 1.86 15.89
N THR A 76 -1.50 2.82 15.13
CA THR A 76 -2.33 3.68 14.28
C THR A 76 -2.90 2.88 13.10
N PRO A 77 -4.23 2.79 12.94
CA PRO A 77 -4.84 2.10 11.79
C PRO A 77 -4.90 2.99 10.55
N LYS A 78 -4.78 2.37 9.37
CA LYS A 78 -5.04 2.94 8.04
C LYS A 78 -6.05 2.07 7.30
N GLY A 79 -7.14 2.65 6.78
CA GLY A 79 -8.10 1.96 5.93
C GLY A 79 -7.60 1.86 4.49
N HIS A 80 -7.73 0.67 3.87
CA HIS A 80 -7.23 0.38 2.52
C HIS A 80 -8.18 -0.55 1.75
N PRO A 81 -8.59 -0.16 0.56
CA PRO A 81 -8.78 1.21 0.07
C PRO A 81 -10.27 1.60 0.06
N LEU A 82 -10.57 2.88 -0.13
CA LEU A 82 -11.96 3.32 -0.35
C LEU A 82 -12.43 2.99 -1.77
N TRP A 83 -11.51 3.01 -2.75
CA TRP A 83 -11.75 2.53 -4.10
C TRP A 83 -10.53 1.85 -4.70
N PHE A 84 -10.78 0.71 -5.34
CA PHE A 84 -9.81 -0.03 -6.13
C PHE A 84 -10.51 -0.72 -7.31
N GLY A 85 -10.17 -0.32 -8.54
CA GLY A 85 -10.80 -0.82 -9.76
C GLY A 85 -10.33 -2.22 -10.17
N HIS A 86 -10.22 -3.16 -9.22
CA HIS A 86 -9.78 -4.53 -9.47
C HIS A 86 -10.94 -5.53 -9.28
N GLN A 87 -11.07 -6.49 -10.21
CA GLN A 87 -12.19 -7.44 -10.22
C GLN A 87 -12.30 -8.30 -8.96
N ASP A 88 -11.17 -8.66 -8.33
CA ASP A 88 -11.14 -9.57 -7.18
C ASP A 88 -11.56 -8.92 -5.87
N VAL A 89 -11.66 -7.59 -5.83
CA VAL A 89 -11.97 -6.84 -4.60
C VAL A 89 -13.31 -6.13 -4.64
N ASN A 90 -14.01 -6.18 -5.78
CA ASN A 90 -15.31 -5.56 -5.94
C ASN A 90 -16.44 -6.61 -5.94
N PRO A 91 -17.58 -6.33 -5.32
CA PRO A 91 -18.74 -7.21 -5.34
C PRO A 91 -19.43 -7.20 -6.71
N LYS A 92 -20.13 -8.29 -7.04
CA LYS A 92 -20.76 -8.47 -8.36
C LYS A 92 -21.75 -7.37 -8.71
N TRP A 93 -22.44 -6.81 -7.73
CA TRP A 93 -23.47 -5.81 -7.95
C TRP A 93 -22.96 -4.45 -8.48
N LEU A 94 -21.65 -4.16 -8.34
CA LEU A 94 -21.03 -2.98 -8.94
C LEU A 94 -20.79 -3.11 -10.45
N PHE A 95 -20.62 -4.34 -10.95
CA PHE A 95 -20.33 -4.56 -12.36
C PHE A 95 -21.57 -4.35 -13.22
N GLY A 96 -21.38 -3.69 -14.37
CA GLY A 96 -22.46 -3.37 -15.30
C GLY A 96 -23.27 -2.12 -14.95
N LEU A 97 -22.96 -1.43 -13.85
CA LEU A 97 -23.54 -0.12 -13.56
C LEU A 97 -23.05 0.92 -14.58
N PRO A 98 -23.92 1.80 -15.10
CA PRO A 98 -23.50 2.97 -15.86
C PRO A 98 -22.56 3.84 -15.02
N TYR A 99 -21.59 4.51 -15.64
CA TYR A 99 -20.58 5.30 -14.91
C TYR A 99 -21.18 6.28 -13.88
N PRO A 100 -22.23 7.06 -14.16
CA PRO A 100 -22.80 7.96 -13.16
C PRO A 100 -23.31 7.26 -11.89
N GLU A 101 -23.80 6.02 -12.05
CA GLU A 101 -24.24 5.19 -10.91
C GLU A 101 -23.05 4.60 -10.16
N LEU A 102 -22.07 4.04 -10.90
CA LEU A 102 -20.84 3.52 -10.31
C LEU A 102 -20.13 4.60 -9.48
N ARG A 103 -19.99 5.81 -10.02
CA ARG A 103 -19.41 6.96 -9.34
C ARG A 103 -20.13 7.29 -8.05
N ARG A 104 -21.46 7.32 -8.08
CA ARG A 104 -22.29 7.58 -6.89
C ARG A 104 -22.11 6.50 -5.83
N GLU A 105 -22.14 5.23 -6.22
CA GLU A 105 -21.97 4.12 -5.27
C GLU A 105 -20.56 4.10 -4.67
N ALA A 106 -19.53 4.36 -5.46
CA ALA A 106 -18.16 4.51 -4.96
C ALA A 106 -18.04 5.61 -3.89
N ALA A 107 -18.63 6.79 -4.16
CA ALA A 107 -18.67 7.90 -3.20
C ALA A 107 -19.48 7.55 -1.95
N ASN A 108 -20.62 6.87 -2.08
CA ASN A 108 -21.44 6.44 -0.95
C ASN A 108 -20.69 5.44 -0.05
N ILE A 109 -20.03 4.44 -0.63
CA ILE A 109 -19.22 3.46 0.10
C ILE A 109 -18.08 4.18 0.84
N ALA A 110 -17.33 5.05 0.16
CA ALA A 110 -16.24 5.81 0.75
C ALA A 110 -16.71 6.65 1.93
N ARG A 111 -17.78 7.42 1.75
CA ARG A 111 -18.36 8.25 2.83
C ARG A 111 -18.81 7.41 4.02
N HIS A 112 -19.46 6.27 3.76
CA HIS A 112 -19.95 5.39 4.81
C HIS A 112 -18.81 4.80 5.63
N HIS A 113 -17.76 4.27 4.99
CA HIS A 113 -16.58 3.74 5.68
C HIS A 113 -15.93 4.81 6.56
N VAL A 114 -15.67 5.98 5.99
CA VAL A 114 -14.97 7.06 6.69
C VAL A 114 -15.82 7.62 7.84
N SER A 115 -17.12 7.78 7.64
CA SER A 115 -18.03 8.25 8.70
C SER A 115 -18.16 7.27 9.85
N THR A 116 -18.24 5.97 9.54
CA THR A 116 -18.35 4.89 10.55
C THR A 116 -17.13 4.87 11.47
N TYR A 117 -15.94 5.08 10.91
CA TYR A 117 -14.67 4.98 11.65
C TYR A 117 -13.99 6.34 11.86
N ARG A 118 -14.75 7.47 11.83
CA ARG A 118 -14.21 8.83 11.90
C ARG A 118 -13.36 9.12 13.12
N ASP A 119 -13.65 8.47 14.24
CA ASP A 119 -12.96 8.70 15.51
C ASP A 119 -11.77 7.73 15.72
N THR A 120 -11.64 6.71 14.88
CA THR A 120 -10.64 5.65 15.03
C THR A 120 -9.64 5.57 13.87
N ILE A 121 -10.08 5.76 12.63
CA ILE A 121 -9.21 5.69 11.45
C ILE A 121 -9.05 7.08 10.83
N GLN A 122 -7.83 7.60 10.89
CA GLN A 122 -7.51 8.92 10.34
C GLN A 122 -6.81 8.86 8.97
N TYR A 123 -6.25 7.73 8.58
CA TYR A 123 -5.52 7.56 7.32
C TYR A 123 -6.30 6.63 6.38
N TRP A 124 -6.51 7.07 5.13
CA TRP A 124 -7.24 6.30 4.14
C TRP A 124 -6.58 6.34 2.78
N ASP A 125 -6.39 5.17 2.17
CA ASP A 125 -6.10 5.10 0.75
C ASP A 125 -7.42 5.39 0.01
N ALA A 126 -7.63 6.65 -0.37
CA ALA A 126 -8.88 7.10 -1.01
C ALA A 126 -9.06 6.51 -2.41
N MET A 127 -7.94 6.37 -3.13
CA MET A 127 -7.90 5.79 -4.47
C MET A 127 -6.69 4.89 -4.61
N ASN A 128 -6.91 3.65 -5.09
CA ASN A 128 -5.84 2.69 -5.31
C ASN A 128 -5.69 2.34 -6.79
N GLU A 129 -4.47 2.48 -7.33
CA GLU A 129 -4.00 2.02 -8.64
C GLU A 129 -4.80 2.53 -9.86
N ALA A 130 -5.39 3.73 -9.78
CA ALA A 130 -6.22 4.31 -10.84
C ALA A 130 -5.42 4.98 -11.99
N HIS A 131 -4.11 4.77 -12.06
CA HIS A 131 -3.21 5.31 -13.07
C HIS A 131 -3.17 4.46 -14.36
N ASP A 132 -4.35 4.00 -14.81
CA ASP A 132 -4.55 3.09 -15.95
C ASP A 132 -4.05 1.66 -15.71
N TRP A 133 -3.70 1.29 -14.47
CA TRP A 133 -3.25 -0.05 -14.13
C TRP A 133 -4.42 -0.99 -13.80
N ALA A 134 -5.20 -0.67 -12.75
CA ALA A 134 -6.34 -1.45 -12.32
C ALA A 134 -7.64 -0.76 -12.72
N ASN A 135 -8.24 -1.16 -13.83
CA ASN A 135 -9.44 -0.55 -14.41
C ASN A 135 -10.40 -1.61 -14.98
N CYS A 136 -10.91 -2.51 -14.11
CA CYS A 136 -11.84 -3.55 -14.52
C CYS A 136 -13.23 -3.03 -14.97
N PHE A 137 -13.51 -1.77 -14.74
CA PHE A 137 -14.73 -1.09 -15.16
C PHE A 137 -14.59 -0.37 -16.51
N GLU A 138 -13.43 -0.48 -17.16
CA GLU A 138 -13.15 0.11 -18.48
C GLU A 138 -13.41 1.62 -18.55
N LEU A 139 -13.12 2.33 -17.46
CA LEU A 139 -13.32 3.78 -17.36
C LEU A 139 -12.31 4.54 -18.24
N THR A 140 -12.76 5.66 -18.81
CA THR A 140 -11.84 6.58 -19.50
C THR A 140 -10.90 7.27 -18.50
N GLN A 141 -9.84 7.91 -19.01
CA GLN A 141 -8.91 8.65 -18.14
C GLN A 141 -9.58 9.81 -17.41
N GLU A 142 -10.54 10.48 -18.07
CA GLU A 142 -11.36 11.54 -17.47
C GLU A 142 -12.27 10.98 -16.37
N GLN A 143 -12.87 9.82 -16.61
CA GLN A 143 -13.71 9.15 -15.61
C GLN A 143 -12.89 8.69 -14.39
N LEU A 144 -11.66 8.23 -14.59
CA LEU A 144 -10.76 7.87 -13.47
C LEU A 144 -10.35 9.10 -12.64
N ILE A 145 -10.12 10.25 -13.28
CA ILE A 145 -9.87 11.53 -12.57
C ILE A 145 -11.12 11.96 -11.79
N ASP A 146 -12.30 11.93 -12.42
CA ASP A 146 -13.57 12.29 -11.78
C ASP A 146 -13.91 11.34 -10.63
N LEU A 147 -13.66 10.05 -10.78
CA LEU A 147 -13.86 9.07 -9.71
C LEU A 147 -12.89 9.30 -8.54
N THR A 148 -11.64 9.69 -8.83
CA THR A 148 -10.67 10.09 -7.79
C THR A 148 -11.20 11.28 -7.01
N ARG A 149 -11.73 12.30 -7.70
CA ARG A 149 -12.40 13.43 -7.05
C ARG A 149 -13.56 12.96 -6.18
N ALA A 150 -14.45 12.12 -6.72
CA ALA A 150 -15.63 11.67 -6.01
C ALA A 150 -15.30 10.91 -4.70
N THR A 151 -14.23 10.11 -4.71
CA THR A 151 -13.81 9.36 -3.53
C THR A 151 -13.07 10.25 -2.51
N THR A 152 -12.25 11.20 -2.95
CA THR A 152 -11.58 12.15 -2.05
C THR A 152 -12.58 13.12 -1.42
N ASP A 153 -13.55 13.65 -2.18
CA ASP A 153 -14.61 14.50 -1.66
C ASP A 153 -15.48 13.75 -0.64
N ALA A 154 -15.87 12.51 -0.95
CA ALA A 154 -16.64 11.65 -0.05
C ALA A 154 -15.88 11.33 1.25
N LEU A 155 -14.56 11.18 1.19
CA LEU A 155 -13.71 11.05 2.37
C LEU A 155 -13.80 12.30 3.25
N ARG A 156 -13.68 13.50 2.67
CA ARG A 156 -13.80 14.77 3.40
C ARG A 156 -15.19 14.96 4.01
N GLU A 157 -16.25 14.58 3.28
CA GLU A 157 -17.61 14.60 3.79
C GLU A 157 -17.80 13.66 5.00
N GLY A 158 -17.17 12.49 4.99
CA GLY A 158 -17.19 11.53 6.08
C GLY A 158 -16.37 11.98 7.30
N ASN A 159 -15.19 12.55 7.06
CA ASN A 159 -14.31 13.11 8.08
C ASN A 159 -13.36 14.14 7.46
N ASP A 160 -13.59 15.41 7.72
CA ASP A 160 -12.81 16.54 7.19
C ASP A 160 -11.36 16.58 7.71
N LYS A 161 -11.06 15.85 8.79
CA LYS A 161 -9.72 15.72 9.38
C LYS A 161 -8.95 14.50 8.90
N ALA A 162 -9.60 13.58 8.21
CA ALA A 162 -8.93 12.38 7.75
C ALA A 162 -7.89 12.69 6.67
N VAL A 163 -6.79 11.93 6.69
CA VAL A 163 -5.70 12.04 5.71
C VAL A 163 -6.03 11.21 4.49
N SER A 164 -6.16 11.88 3.35
CA SER A 164 -6.46 11.29 2.05
C SER A 164 -5.17 10.91 1.32
N ILE A 165 -4.99 9.64 1.03
CA ILE A 165 -3.84 9.09 0.31
C ILE A 165 -4.32 8.63 -1.07
N VAL A 166 -3.65 9.05 -2.14
CA VAL A 166 -3.81 8.46 -3.46
C VAL A 166 -2.65 7.51 -3.68
N ASN A 167 -2.95 6.24 -3.92
CA ASN A 167 -1.97 5.15 -3.94
C ASN A 167 -1.75 4.60 -5.35
N VAL A 168 -0.49 4.48 -5.78
CA VAL A 168 -0.10 3.98 -7.10
C VAL A 168 0.90 2.83 -7.00
N CYS A 169 0.79 1.85 -7.88
CA CYS A 169 1.77 0.77 -8.04
C CYS A 169 2.70 1.02 -9.25
N LEU A 170 3.68 0.13 -9.45
CA LEU A 170 4.62 0.16 -10.59
C LEU A 170 5.19 1.57 -10.86
N PRO A 171 5.81 2.22 -9.88
CA PRO A 171 6.15 3.63 -9.96
C PRO A 171 7.21 3.96 -11.01
N PHE A 172 7.94 2.98 -11.53
CA PHE A 172 8.86 3.12 -12.66
C PHE A 172 8.13 3.09 -14.02
N ALA A 173 6.82 2.87 -14.04
CA ALA A 173 5.98 2.86 -15.23
C ALA A 173 6.36 1.81 -16.30
N GLU A 174 6.84 0.65 -15.87
CA GLU A 174 7.24 -0.46 -16.76
C GLU A 174 6.09 -0.90 -17.67
N TYR A 175 4.87 -0.90 -17.15
CA TYR A 175 3.65 -1.26 -17.88
C TYR A 175 3.33 -0.30 -19.03
N VAL A 176 3.73 0.98 -18.95
CA VAL A 176 3.55 1.96 -20.03
C VAL A 176 4.39 1.58 -21.25
N ALA A 177 5.66 1.23 -21.01
CA ALA A 177 6.55 0.79 -22.08
C ALA A 177 6.11 -0.54 -22.69
N GLY A 178 5.60 -1.45 -21.85
CA GLY A 178 5.12 -2.78 -22.24
C GLY A 178 3.71 -2.78 -22.86
N ARG A 179 2.98 -1.67 -22.78
CA ARG A 179 1.58 -1.54 -23.24
C ARG A 179 0.63 -2.60 -22.68
N TYR A 180 0.65 -2.79 -21.38
CA TYR A 180 -0.24 -3.73 -20.68
C TYR A 180 -0.74 -3.11 -19.36
N ASN A 181 -1.84 -3.65 -18.85
CA ASN A 181 -2.29 -3.42 -17.47
C ASN A 181 -2.58 -4.77 -16.81
N CYS A 182 -3.16 -4.77 -15.62
CA CYS A 182 -3.46 -6.01 -14.90
C CYS A 182 -4.49 -6.92 -15.60
N TYR A 183 -5.16 -6.46 -16.67
CA TYR A 183 -6.15 -7.21 -17.45
C TYR A 183 -5.65 -7.61 -18.85
N GLY A 184 -4.42 -7.27 -19.23
CA GLY A 184 -3.81 -7.67 -20.48
C GLY A 184 -3.23 -6.53 -21.31
N ALA A 185 -2.99 -6.79 -22.61
CA ALA A 185 -2.39 -5.82 -23.51
C ALA A 185 -3.40 -4.72 -23.91
N LEU A 186 -2.96 -3.47 -23.88
CA LEU A 186 -3.75 -2.32 -24.28
C LEU A 186 -3.15 -1.59 -25.48
N PRO A 187 -3.98 -1.03 -26.37
CA PRO A 187 -3.50 -0.49 -27.64
C PRO A 187 -2.78 0.84 -27.54
N GLU A 188 -3.16 1.76 -26.65
CA GLU A 188 -2.64 3.15 -26.69
C GLU A 188 -2.66 3.86 -25.34
N HIS A 189 -1.71 4.77 -25.11
CA HIS A 189 -1.67 5.85 -24.14
C HIS A 189 -2.00 5.52 -22.66
N LEU A 190 -1.16 4.67 -22.05
CA LEU A 190 -1.21 4.49 -20.59
C LEU A 190 -0.49 5.66 -19.90
N ARG A 191 -1.08 6.18 -18.83
CA ARG A 191 -0.41 7.18 -17.98
C ARG A 191 0.56 6.51 -17.03
N SER A 192 1.75 7.08 -16.90
CA SER A 192 2.62 6.73 -15.79
C SER A 192 2.01 7.18 -14.46
N PRO A 193 2.39 6.55 -13.32
CA PRO A 193 1.96 7.00 -12.01
C PRO A 193 2.22 8.49 -11.76
N LEU A 194 3.38 8.98 -12.16
CA LEU A 194 3.72 10.40 -12.03
C LEU A 194 2.84 11.30 -12.91
N SER A 195 2.48 10.85 -14.13
CA SER A 195 1.57 11.59 -15.01
C SER A 195 0.15 11.63 -14.46
N TYR A 196 -0.30 10.54 -13.81
CA TYR A 196 -1.58 10.51 -13.15
C TYR A 196 -1.64 11.50 -11.97
N PHE A 197 -0.61 11.53 -11.11
CA PHE A 197 -0.54 12.54 -10.04
C PHE A 197 -0.56 13.96 -10.55
N LYS A 198 0.17 14.26 -11.61
CA LYS A 198 0.13 15.59 -12.24
C LYS A 198 -1.27 15.94 -12.73
N ALA A 199 -1.97 15.00 -13.38
CA ALA A 199 -3.33 15.23 -13.89
C ALA A 199 -4.34 15.48 -12.75
N ILE A 200 -4.29 14.74 -11.63
CA ILE A 200 -5.20 14.98 -10.50
C ILE A 200 -4.87 16.27 -9.74
N ILE A 201 -3.60 16.67 -9.66
CA ILE A 201 -3.19 17.97 -9.09
C ILE A 201 -3.67 19.12 -9.99
N GLU A 202 -3.47 19.02 -11.30
CA GLU A 202 -3.93 20.00 -12.29
C GLU A 202 -5.46 20.13 -12.29
N ALA A 203 -6.16 19.00 -12.09
CA ALA A 203 -7.60 18.98 -11.91
C ALA A 203 -8.05 19.61 -10.57
N GLY A 204 -7.15 19.99 -9.67
CA GLY A 204 -7.47 20.57 -8.36
C GLY A 204 -8.12 19.58 -7.40
N ILE A 205 -7.77 18.30 -7.47
CA ILE A 205 -8.27 17.29 -6.52
C ILE A 205 -7.58 17.44 -5.17
N ASP A 206 -8.37 17.51 -4.09
CA ASP A 206 -7.87 17.63 -2.73
C ASP A 206 -7.49 16.25 -2.17
N PHE A 207 -6.18 15.99 -2.07
CA PHE A 207 -5.62 14.86 -1.36
C PHE A 207 -4.34 15.28 -0.62
N ASP A 208 -3.97 14.57 0.45
CA ASP A 208 -2.89 14.98 1.33
C ASP A 208 -1.56 14.32 1.02
N VAL A 209 -1.56 13.04 0.65
CA VAL A 209 -0.37 12.19 0.61
C VAL A 209 -0.25 11.45 -0.72
N VAL A 210 0.95 11.43 -1.26
CA VAL A 210 1.33 10.57 -2.39
C VAL A 210 1.67 9.18 -1.85
N GLY A 211 0.85 8.19 -2.17
CA GLY A 211 1.09 6.78 -1.85
C GLY A 211 1.84 6.07 -2.98
N ILE A 212 2.90 5.35 -2.63
CA ILE A 212 3.72 4.61 -3.59
C ILE A 212 3.86 3.16 -3.13
N GLN A 213 3.49 2.23 -4.00
CA GLN A 213 3.80 0.82 -3.82
C GLN A 213 5.17 0.52 -4.42
N LEU A 214 6.05 -0.08 -3.64
CA LEU A 214 7.40 -0.41 -4.07
C LEU A 214 7.65 -1.92 -3.96
N TYR A 215 7.10 -2.64 -4.94
CA TYR A 215 7.33 -4.06 -5.11
C TYR A 215 8.44 -4.33 -6.13
N PHE A 216 9.10 -5.45 -5.96
CA PHE A 216 10.05 -6.01 -6.94
C PHE A 216 11.07 -5.00 -7.47
N PRO A 217 11.77 -4.27 -6.60
CA PRO A 217 12.76 -3.33 -7.06
C PRO A 217 14.00 -4.08 -7.59
N GLY A 218 13.89 -4.76 -8.73
CA GLY A 218 15.02 -5.35 -9.46
C GLY A 218 16.02 -4.29 -9.94
N ARG A 219 15.90 -3.08 -9.43
CA ARG A 219 16.76 -1.91 -9.67
C ARG A 219 17.59 -1.62 -8.43
N ASP A 220 18.75 -1.03 -8.64
CA ASP A 220 19.56 -0.58 -7.50
C ASP A 220 18.86 0.54 -6.73
N LEU A 221 19.29 0.76 -5.49
CA LEU A 221 18.69 1.76 -4.61
C LEU A 221 18.97 3.20 -5.03
N VAL A 222 19.93 3.45 -5.95
CA VAL A 222 20.14 4.77 -6.56
C VAL A 222 18.97 5.09 -7.48
N ALA A 223 18.54 4.14 -8.31
CA ALA A 223 17.37 4.31 -9.17
C ALA A 223 16.10 4.56 -8.33
N VAL A 224 15.95 3.85 -7.19
CA VAL A 224 14.84 4.08 -6.26
C VAL A 224 14.90 5.47 -5.64
N ASP A 225 16.08 5.94 -5.20
CA ASP A 225 16.25 7.27 -4.62
C ASP A 225 15.94 8.39 -5.64
N LEU A 226 16.36 8.22 -6.91
CA LEU A 226 16.02 9.14 -7.99
C LEU A 226 14.51 9.16 -8.28
N LEU A 227 13.86 8.00 -8.24
CA LEU A 227 12.40 7.90 -8.36
C LEU A 227 11.69 8.70 -7.26
N LEU A 228 12.13 8.53 -6.02
CA LEU A 228 11.57 9.26 -4.87
C LEU A 228 11.74 10.78 -5.02
N ASN A 229 12.84 11.27 -5.63
CA ASN A 229 12.99 12.69 -5.94
C ASN A 229 11.91 13.20 -6.92
N ALA A 230 11.56 12.39 -7.92
CA ALA A 230 10.52 12.77 -8.89
C ALA A 230 9.14 12.89 -8.23
N PHE A 231 8.79 12.00 -7.30
CA PHE A 231 7.53 12.08 -6.54
C PHE A 231 7.57 13.18 -5.48
N ALA A 232 8.70 13.40 -4.81
CA ALA A 232 8.87 14.50 -3.85
C ALA A 232 8.69 15.88 -4.51
N ALA A 233 9.02 16.02 -5.80
CA ALA A 233 8.79 17.24 -6.57
C ALA A 233 7.31 17.60 -6.73
N LEU A 234 6.36 16.70 -6.42
CA LEU A 234 4.93 17.00 -6.36
C LEU A 234 4.56 17.87 -5.15
N GLY A 235 5.48 18.07 -4.20
CA GLY A 235 5.31 18.98 -3.04
C GLY A 235 4.40 18.44 -1.94
N LYS A 236 4.11 17.14 -1.94
CA LYS A 236 3.29 16.48 -0.91
C LYS A 236 4.10 15.46 -0.11
N PRO A 237 3.70 15.15 1.14
CA PRO A 237 4.23 14.00 1.87
C PRO A 237 4.09 12.70 1.09
N ILE A 238 5.01 11.76 1.35
CA ILE A 238 5.02 10.45 0.71
C ILE A 238 4.82 9.37 1.75
N HIS A 239 3.91 8.43 1.51
CA HIS A 239 3.88 7.14 2.17
C HIS A 239 4.34 6.05 1.19
N ILE A 240 5.30 5.23 1.60
CA ILE A 240 5.51 3.94 0.94
C ILE A 240 4.45 3.02 1.51
N THR A 241 3.32 2.95 0.78
CA THR A 241 2.07 2.35 1.27
C THR A 241 2.11 0.84 1.27
N GLU A 242 2.90 0.28 0.38
CA GLU A 242 3.07 -1.16 0.20
C GLU A 242 4.47 -1.44 -0.33
N MET A 243 5.15 -2.39 0.28
CA MET A 243 6.43 -2.85 -0.25
C MET A 243 6.69 -4.31 0.12
N GLY A 244 7.51 -4.94 -0.69
CA GLY A 244 7.99 -6.28 -0.45
C GLY A 244 9.03 -6.67 -1.49
N VAL A 245 9.96 -7.51 -1.09
CA VAL A 245 10.94 -8.13 -1.98
C VAL A 245 11.04 -9.62 -1.68
N ASN A 246 11.49 -10.39 -2.65
CA ASN A 246 11.60 -11.85 -2.52
C ASN A 246 12.56 -12.25 -1.40
N GLY A 247 12.16 -13.23 -0.59
CA GLY A 247 13.01 -13.87 0.43
C GLY A 247 13.56 -15.23 0.00
N GLY A 248 13.46 -15.57 -1.30
CA GLY A 248 13.92 -16.85 -1.84
C GLY A 248 13.10 -17.31 -3.04
N PHE A 249 13.49 -18.45 -3.63
CA PHE A 249 12.75 -19.00 -4.76
C PHE A 249 11.38 -19.53 -4.33
N ARG A 250 10.35 -19.13 -5.05
CA ARG A 250 9.02 -19.72 -4.93
C ARG A 250 9.04 -21.13 -5.55
N GLN A 251 8.59 -22.13 -4.80
CA GLN A 251 8.32 -23.43 -5.41
C GLN A 251 7.21 -23.28 -6.46
N LYS A 252 7.45 -23.80 -7.68
CA LYS A 252 6.44 -23.84 -8.75
C LYS A 252 5.21 -24.60 -8.25
N GLY A 253 4.16 -23.92 -7.90
CA GLY A 253 2.93 -24.60 -7.45
C GLY A 253 1.72 -23.70 -7.20
N ASN A 254 1.94 -22.45 -6.90
CA ASN A 254 0.85 -21.52 -6.55
C ASN A 254 0.82 -20.26 -7.45
N ALA A 255 1.02 -20.43 -8.74
CA ALA A 255 0.81 -19.36 -9.73
C ALA A 255 -0.71 -19.20 -9.97
N GLY A 256 -1.44 -18.65 -9.01
CA GLY A 256 -2.90 -18.56 -9.07
C GLY A 256 -3.44 -17.20 -9.47
N SER A 257 -2.62 -16.16 -9.65
CA SER A 257 -3.09 -14.86 -10.12
C SER A 257 -2.08 -14.21 -11.08
N SER A 258 -2.58 -13.35 -11.97
CA SER A 258 -1.76 -12.51 -12.84
C SER A 258 -0.75 -11.64 -12.06
N TRP A 259 -1.08 -11.28 -10.83
CA TRP A 259 -0.24 -10.57 -9.88
C TRP A 259 1.02 -11.33 -9.49
N SER A 260 0.89 -12.64 -9.24
CA SER A 260 2.01 -13.46 -8.84
C SER A 260 3.01 -13.69 -9.97
N GLN A 261 2.59 -13.55 -11.22
CA GLN A 261 3.49 -13.68 -12.37
C GLN A 261 4.35 -12.43 -12.57
N MET A 262 3.83 -11.24 -12.30
CA MET A 262 4.61 -9.99 -12.33
C MET A 262 5.54 -9.86 -11.12
N ALA A 263 5.09 -10.34 -9.96
CA ALA A 263 5.90 -10.50 -8.76
C ALA A 263 7.12 -11.39 -8.95
N MET A 264 7.15 -12.18 -10.01
CA MET A 264 8.20 -13.14 -10.31
C MET A 264 9.23 -12.67 -11.34
N SER A 265 9.19 -11.42 -11.79
CA SER A 265 10.35 -10.85 -12.50
C SER A 265 11.46 -10.64 -11.47
N GLU A 266 12.12 -11.75 -11.16
CA GLU A 266 13.18 -11.89 -10.17
C GLU A 266 14.43 -11.13 -10.59
N GLY A 267 14.39 -9.82 -10.63
CA GLY A 267 15.62 -9.07 -10.75
C GLY A 267 16.65 -9.59 -9.76
N THR A 268 17.90 -9.41 -10.04
CA THR A 268 18.96 -9.66 -9.06
C THR A 268 19.32 -8.37 -8.38
N TRP A 269 19.53 -8.42 -7.06
CA TRP A 269 20.07 -7.30 -6.30
C TRP A 269 21.22 -7.85 -5.46
N HIS A 270 22.47 -7.47 -5.80
CA HIS A 270 23.70 -7.97 -5.19
C HIS A 270 23.85 -9.51 -5.20
N GLY A 271 23.09 -10.19 -6.06
CA GLY A 271 23.03 -11.64 -6.14
C GLY A 271 21.59 -12.15 -6.29
N GLY A 272 21.35 -13.44 -6.05
CA GLY A 272 20.01 -14.03 -6.02
C GLY A 272 19.27 -13.67 -4.74
N TRP A 273 17.94 -13.58 -4.83
CA TRP A 273 17.09 -13.36 -3.68
C TRP A 273 17.09 -14.54 -2.70
N ASN A 274 17.28 -14.24 -1.45
CA ASN A 274 17.19 -15.12 -0.30
C ASN A 274 16.87 -14.28 0.95
N GLU A 275 16.68 -14.89 2.10
CA GLU A 275 16.32 -14.17 3.33
C GLU A 275 17.34 -13.10 3.74
N HIS A 276 18.63 -13.41 3.56
CA HIS A 276 19.69 -12.45 3.87
C HIS A 276 19.67 -11.25 2.93
N THR A 277 19.57 -11.49 1.61
CA THR A 277 19.48 -10.43 0.60
C THR A 277 18.21 -9.57 0.81
N GLN A 278 17.07 -10.20 1.18
CA GLN A 278 15.86 -9.50 1.55
C GLN A 278 16.08 -8.57 2.75
N ALA A 279 16.71 -9.08 3.80
CA ALA A 279 16.98 -8.32 5.01
C ALA A 279 17.95 -7.15 4.77
N ASP A 280 18.97 -7.37 3.93
CA ASP A 280 19.92 -6.31 3.53
C ASP A 280 19.25 -5.21 2.70
N TRP A 281 18.37 -5.60 1.76
CA TRP A 281 17.60 -4.64 0.97
C TRP A 281 16.68 -3.81 1.88
N LEU A 282 15.96 -4.47 2.80
CA LEU A 282 15.09 -3.81 3.77
C LEU A 282 15.89 -2.77 4.59
N GLU A 283 17.01 -3.17 5.19
CA GLU A 283 17.82 -2.26 6.01
C GLU A 283 18.31 -1.05 5.20
N GLN A 284 18.78 -1.27 3.97
CA GLN A 284 19.30 -0.20 3.13
C GLN A 284 18.20 0.73 2.65
N PHE A 285 17.07 0.19 2.18
CA PHE A 285 15.94 1.01 1.74
C PHE A 285 15.32 1.82 2.89
N TYR A 286 15.07 1.20 4.03
CA TYR A 286 14.52 1.89 5.21
C TYR A 286 15.47 2.98 5.71
N THR A 287 16.77 2.77 5.60
CA THR A 287 17.78 3.79 5.94
C THR A 287 17.73 4.99 4.99
N ILE A 288 17.59 4.76 3.68
CA ILE A 288 17.39 5.82 2.69
C ILE A 288 16.10 6.58 2.99
N ALA A 289 15.00 5.87 3.15
CA ALA A 289 13.70 6.46 3.43
C ALA A 289 13.68 7.28 4.73
N ALA A 290 14.29 6.78 5.80
CA ALA A 290 14.40 7.51 7.07
C ALA A 290 15.23 8.78 6.96
N SER A 291 16.16 8.87 6.00
CA SER A 291 16.96 10.09 5.75
C SER A 291 16.18 11.18 5.00
N ARG A 292 14.96 10.89 4.53
CA ARG A 292 14.13 11.75 3.67
C ARG A 292 12.92 12.24 4.45
N LYS A 293 12.89 13.56 4.73
CA LYS A 293 11.81 14.16 5.55
C LYS A 293 10.42 14.08 4.93
N GLU A 294 10.34 14.02 3.61
CA GLU A 294 9.07 13.90 2.89
C GLU A 294 8.43 12.51 3.04
N ILE A 295 9.18 11.46 3.40
CA ILE A 295 8.63 10.13 3.65
C ILE A 295 8.15 10.07 5.09
N GLN A 296 6.86 9.80 5.31
CA GLN A 296 6.22 9.78 6.62
C GLN A 296 5.79 8.39 7.08
N ALA A 297 5.67 7.42 6.16
CA ALA A 297 5.34 6.04 6.51
C ALA A 297 6.01 5.05 5.57
N LEU A 298 6.38 3.90 6.13
CA LEU A 298 6.94 2.74 5.43
C LEU A 298 6.12 1.52 5.80
N THR A 299 5.40 0.92 4.86
CA THR A 299 4.54 -0.24 5.09
C THR A 299 5.05 -1.45 4.34
N TRP A 300 5.53 -2.46 5.06
CA TRP A 300 5.78 -3.78 4.48
C TRP A 300 4.44 -4.47 4.22
N TRP A 301 4.30 -5.20 3.07
CA TRP A 301 2.98 -5.71 2.72
C TRP A 301 2.66 -7.03 3.40
N ASP A 302 3.52 -8.02 3.27
CA ASP A 302 3.24 -9.33 3.81
C ASP A 302 3.94 -9.57 5.15
N PHE A 303 3.17 -9.77 6.22
CA PHE A 303 3.76 -10.08 7.52
C PHE A 303 4.00 -11.57 7.71
N ILE A 304 3.10 -12.42 7.22
CA ILE A 304 3.17 -13.87 7.34
C ILE A 304 2.94 -14.56 5.99
N GLU A 305 3.61 -15.71 5.76
CA GLU A 305 3.38 -16.54 4.58
C GLU A 305 1.97 -17.18 4.55
N PRO A 306 1.43 -17.50 3.35
CA PRO A 306 1.97 -17.25 2.03
C PRO A 306 1.91 -15.76 1.65
N SER A 307 3.03 -15.25 1.12
CA SER A 307 3.17 -13.84 0.72
C SER A 307 2.82 -13.62 -0.74
N PHE A 308 2.50 -12.37 -1.06
CA PHE A 308 2.34 -11.87 -2.43
C PHE A 308 3.67 -11.96 -3.21
N SER A 309 4.77 -11.52 -2.61
CA SER A 309 6.11 -11.57 -3.19
C SER A 309 6.88 -12.81 -2.69
N GLY A 310 6.99 -13.83 -3.48
CA GLY A 310 7.66 -15.13 -3.22
C GLY A 310 8.56 -15.22 -1.98
N ASN A 311 8.09 -15.88 -0.91
CA ASN A 311 8.72 -15.90 0.41
C ASN A 311 9.07 -14.50 0.95
N GLY A 312 8.25 -13.49 0.61
CA GLY A 312 8.48 -12.08 0.93
C GLY A 312 8.05 -11.66 2.32
N ALA A 313 7.32 -12.51 3.05
CA ALA A 313 6.84 -12.18 4.39
C ALA A 313 7.96 -12.16 5.44
N MET A 314 7.71 -11.47 6.55
CA MET A 314 8.63 -11.41 7.69
C MET A 314 8.51 -12.60 8.63
N LEU A 315 7.41 -13.35 8.55
CA LEU A 315 7.19 -14.59 9.31
C LEU A 315 6.98 -15.75 8.35
N TYR A 316 7.44 -16.93 8.75
CA TYR A 316 7.05 -18.19 8.12
C TYR A 316 5.57 -18.52 8.43
N GLU A 317 5.00 -19.49 7.71
CA GLU A 317 3.64 -20.00 7.96
C GLU A 317 3.40 -20.45 9.42
N ASN A 318 4.43 -20.98 10.07
CA ASN A 318 4.40 -21.40 11.49
C ASN A 318 4.61 -20.25 12.47
N GLU A 319 4.48 -19.00 12.00
CA GLU A 319 4.67 -17.76 12.76
C GLU A 319 6.09 -17.57 13.33
N ASN A 320 7.09 -18.31 12.91
CA ASN A 320 8.47 -18.04 13.29
C ASN A 320 9.00 -16.83 12.51
N PRO A 321 9.74 -15.90 13.14
CA PRO A 321 10.28 -14.74 12.45
C PRO A 321 11.49 -15.09 11.60
N ARG A 322 11.58 -14.41 10.46
CA ARG A 322 12.70 -14.47 9.50
C ARG A 322 13.78 -13.43 9.83
N GLU A 323 14.90 -13.46 9.13
CA GLU A 323 15.98 -12.49 9.29
C GLU A 323 15.51 -11.06 9.11
N SER A 324 14.66 -10.78 8.11
CA SER A 324 14.09 -9.45 7.85
C SER A 324 13.35 -8.84 9.04
N TYR A 325 12.63 -9.66 9.83
CA TYR A 325 11.98 -9.21 11.04
C TYR A 325 12.97 -8.71 12.10
N PHE A 326 14.00 -9.50 12.39
CA PHE A 326 15.02 -9.12 13.37
C PHE A 326 15.83 -7.90 12.92
N ARG A 327 16.11 -7.82 11.62
CA ARG A 327 16.81 -6.68 11.02
C ARG A 327 15.98 -5.41 11.14
N LEU A 328 14.66 -5.49 10.90
CA LEU A 328 13.74 -4.37 11.09
C LEU A 328 13.72 -3.90 12.55
N LEU A 329 13.63 -4.79 13.54
CA LEU A 329 13.64 -4.43 14.96
C LEU A 329 14.94 -3.72 15.36
N ALA A 330 16.09 -4.22 14.91
CA ALA A 330 17.39 -3.60 15.17
C ALA A 330 17.48 -2.20 14.55
N LEU A 331 17.00 -2.05 13.32
CA LEU A 331 17.00 -0.79 12.60
C LEU A 331 16.03 0.23 13.22
N LYS A 332 14.80 -0.20 13.58
CA LYS A 332 13.78 0.65 14.23
C LYS A 332 14.36 1.41 15.43
N ASN A 333 15.11 0.73 16.30
CA ASN A 333 15.75 1.36 17.47
C ASN A 333 16.80 2.44 17.12
N ARG A 334 17.25 2.49 15.87
CA ARG A 334 18.28 3.45 15.39
C ARG A 334 17.68 4.61 14.62
N ILE A 335 16.59 4.38 13.87
CA ILE A 335 15.97 5.40 12.99
C ILE A 335 14.73 6.05 13.59
N ILE A 336 14.10 5.42 14.59
CA ILE A 336 12.91 5.96 15.26
C ILE A 336 13.30 6.45 16.66
N ARG A 337 12.97 7.70 16.97
CA ARG A 337 13.06 8.24 18.32
C ARG A 337 11.86 7.75 19.12
N LYS A 338 12.07 7.07 20.22
CA LYS A 338 11.01 6.79 21.19
C LYS A 338 10.53 8.11 21.80
N ALA A 339 9.23 8.30 21.84
CA ALA A 339 8.59 9.44 22.49
C ALA A 339 8.80 9.39 24.00
#